data_e9883b38bbe29c7d41c2c5221d72b4ad
#
_entry.id   e9883b38bbe29c7d41c2c5221d72b4ad
#
_cell.length_a   1.000
_cell.length_b   1.000
_cell.length_c   1.000
_cell.angle_alpha   90.00
_cell.angle_beta   90.00
_cell.angle_gamma   90.00
#
_symmetry.space_group_name_H-M   'P 1'
#
loop_
_entity.id
_entity.type
_entity.pdbx_description
1 polymer ?
#
loop_
_entity_poly.entity_id
_entity_poly.type
_entity_poly.pdbx_seq_one_letter_code
_entity_poly.pdbx_strand_id
1 'polypeptide(L)'
;NGEHCCMSKSLLNEKLRKDWKFDGVVISDWGAVHDTKMAAESGLDIEMDVKYQFHEQYMADPLLKAVRDGDIEESMVDEKVRNILRMMLRLKMIGPEKKNRKTGAYNTEEHRRAVLDVARESMILLKNKDHVLPLCTESGCRVAVIGANAAAIHSNGGGSAEIKALYE
;
A
#
# COMPACT_ATOMS: atom_id res chain seq x y z
N ASN A 1 -16.77 9.73 9.38
CA ASN A 1 -18.13 10.27 9.46
C ASN A 1 -19.19 9.31 8.89
N GLY A 2 -19.08 8.00 9.18
CA GLY A 2 -20.07 7.00 8.78
C GLY A 2 -19.98 6.49 7.34
N GLU A 3 -18.98 6.92 6.57
CA GLU A 3 -18.72 6.50 5.20
C GLU A 3 -17.25 6.15 5.03
N HIS A 4 -16.94 5.04 4.35
CA HIS A 4 -15.56 4.66 4.04
C HIS A 4 -14.94 5.62 3.03
N CYS A 5 -13.73 6.10 3.30
CA CYS A 5 -13.05 7.11 2.46
C CYS A 5 -12.93 6.70 0.99
N CYS A 6 -12.64 5.41 0.71
CA CYS A 6 -12.51 4.92 -0.66
C CYS A 6 -13.83 4.86 -1.44
N MET A 7 -14.99 4.95 -0.76
CA MET A 7 -16.31 4.96 -1.38
C MET A 7 -17.02 6.32 -1.22
N SER A 8 -16.34 7.32 -0.64
CA SER A 8 -16.93 8.62 -0.38
C SER A 8 -16.91 9.50 -1.61
N LYS A 9 -18.09 9.77 -2.17
CA LYS A 9 -18.28 10.67 -3.29
C LYS A 9 -17.85 12.10 -2.95
N SER A 10 -18.17 12.57 -1.75
CA SER A 10 -17.79 13.92 -1.30
C SER A 10 -16.28 14.09 -1.20
N LEU A 11 -15.57 13.06 -0.73
CA LEU A 11 -14.12 13.09 -0.59
C LEU A 11 -13.42 12.93 -1.96
N LEU A 12 -13.78 11.90 -2.73
CA LEU A 12 -13.04 11.55 -3.93
C LEU A 12 -13.47 12.39 -5.15
N ASN A 13 -14.77 12.61 -5.37
CA ASN A 13 -15.23 13.37 -6.53
C ASN A 13 -15.16 14.88 -6.26
N GLU A 14 -15.70 15.36 -5.13
CA GLU A 14 -15.77 16.79 -4.89
C GLU A 14 -14.42 17.36 -4.43
N LYS A 15 -13.82 16.83 -3.36
CA LYS A 15 -12.56 17.37 -2.85
C LYS A 15 -11.36 17.02 -3.71
N LEU A 16 -11.11 15.72 -3.92
CA LEU A 16 -9.90 15.28 -4.59
C LEU A 16 -9.91 15.64 -6.08
N ARG A 17 -10.96 15.21 -6.81
CA ARG A 17 -10.96 15.41 -8.28
C ARG A 17 -11.38 16.81 -8.69
N LYS A 18 -12.45 17.34 -8.10
CA LYS A 18 -12.98 18.65 -8.50
C LYS A 18 -12.20 19.82 -7.91
N ASP A 19 -12.06 19.89 -6.57
CA ASP A 19 -11.41 21.03 -5.93
C ASP A 19 -9.89 21.02 -6.13
N TRP A 20 -9.24 19.86 -5.92
CA TRP A 20 -7.78 19.71 -6.04
C TRP A 20 -7.30 19.38 -7.45
N LYS A 21 -8.23 19.15 -8.39
CA LYS A 21 -7.91 18.82 -9.80
C LYS A 21 -7.04 17.57 -9.96
N PHE A 22 -7.16 16.60 -9.05
CA PHE A 22 -6.43 15.34 -9.16
C PHE A 22 -6.99 14.51 -10.32
N ASP A 23 -6.14 14.18 -11.28
CA ASP A 23 -6.48 13.44 -12.49
C ASP A 23 -5.76 12.08 -12.60
N GLY A 24 -5.19 11.61 -11.49
CA GLY A 24 -4.57 10.30 -11.36
C GLY A 24 -5.56 9.18 -11.03
N VAL A 25 -5.02 8.02 -10.71
CA VAL A 25 -5.77 6.82 -10.31
C VAL A 25 -5.90 6.76 -8.79
N VAL A 26 -7.10 6.48 -8.32
CA VAL A 26 -7.39 6.19 -6.90
C VAL A 26 -7.55 4.69 -6.74
N ILE A 27 -6.77 4.11 -5.84
CA ILE A 27 -6.79 2.67 -5.52
C ILE A 27 -7.24 2.53 -4.07
N SER A 28 -8.14 1.57 -3.79
CA SER A 28 -8.54 1.30 -2.40
C SER A 28 -7.42 0.65 -1.61
N ASP A 29 -7.51 0.73 -0.30
CA ASP A 29 -6.78 -0.19 0.56
C ASP A 29 -7.35 -1.62 0.42
N TRP A 30 -6.60 -2.62 0.87
CA TRP A 30 -7.00 -4.02 0.81
C TRP A 30 -8.27 -4.27 1.64
N GLY A 31 -9.31 -4.81 0.98
CA GLY A 31 -10.58 -5.12 1.60
C GLY A 31 -11.37 -3.92 2.12
N ALA A 32 -11.09 -2.71 1.64
CA ALA A 32 -11.75 -1.49 2.10
C ALA A 32 -13.04 -1.15 1.34
N VAL A 33 -13.34 -1.84 0.26
CA VAL A 33 -14.59 -1.68 -0.49
C VAL A 33 -15.65 -2.61 0.08
N HIS A 34 -16.85 -2.08 0.34
CA HIS A 34 -17.94 -2.81 0.97
C HIS A 34 -19.28 -2.69 0.23
N ASP A 35 -19.34 -1.90 -0.84
CA ASP A 35 -20.54 -1.69 -1.64
C ASP A 35 -20.20 -1.35 -3.08
N THR A 36 -20.81 -2.08 -4.03
CA THR A 36 -20.56 -1.93 -5.48
C THR A 36 -21.02 -0.57 -6.00
N LYS A 37 -22.22 -0.13 -5.60
CA LYS A 37 -22.79 1.11 -6.12
C LYS A 37 -22.04 2.33 -5.60
N MET A 38 -21.76 2.35 -4.32
CA MET A 38 -20.98 3.44 -3.72
C MET A 38 -19.56 3.51 -4.32
N ALA A 39 -18.91 2.36 -4.54
CA ALA A 39 -17.60 2.32 -5.19
C ALA A 39 -17.64 2.80 -6.64
N ALA A 40 -18.67 2.39 -7.40
CA ALA A 40 -18.86 2.81 -8.78
C ALA A 40 -19.10 4.31 -8.89
N GLU A 41 -19.96 4.88 -8.05
CA GLU A 41 -20.35 6.29 -8.06
C GLU A 41 -19.27 7.21 -7.46
N SER A 42 -18.33 6.67 -6.68
CA SER A 42 -17.20 7.41 -6.13
C SER A 42 -16.07 7.58 -7.15
N GLY A 43 -15.10 8.44 -6.82
CA GLY A 43 -13.88 8.65 -7.62
C GLY A 43 -12.85 7.52 -7.49
N LEU A 44 -13.19 6.37 -6.92
CA LEU A 44 -12.36 5.16 -6.87
C LEU A 44 -12.23 4.54 -8.26
N ASP A 45 -11.03 4.20 -8.69
CA ASP A 45 -10.78 3.58 -10.00
C ASP A 45 -10.47 2.09 -9.89
N ILE A 46 -9.77 1.67 -8.85
CA ILE A 46 -9.33 0.27 -8.66
C ILE A 46 -9.65 -0.18 -7.24
N GLU A 47 -10.33 -1.32 -7.13
CA GLU A 47 -10.48 -2.04 -5.87
C GLU A 47 -9.28 -2.96 -5.65
N MET A 48 -8.72 -2.93 -4.43
CA MET A 48 -7.80 -3.95 -3.91
C MET A 48 -8.55 -4.78 -2.88
N ASP A 49 -8.55 -6.10 -3.04
CA ASP A 49 -9.26 -6.98 -2.12
C ASP A 49 -8.39 -8.18 -1.74
N VAL A 50 -8.71 -8.78 -0.59
CA VAL A 50 -8.09 -9.99 -0.05
C VAL A 50 -8.87 -11.26 -0.39
N LYS A 51 -10.01 -11.16 -1.08
CA LYS A 51 -10.80 -12.31 -1.52
C LYS A 51 -10.02 -13.13 -2.55
N TYR A 52 -9.96 -14.43 -2.35
CA TYR A 52 -9.31 -15.35 -3.28
C TYR A 52 -10.04 -15.47 -4.63
N GLN A 53 -11.35 -15.23 -4.63
CA GLN A 53 -12.19 -15.33 -5.83
C GLN A 53 -12.43 -13.93 -6.39
N PHE A 54 -11.69 -13.59 -7.44
CA PHE A 54 -11.75 -12.26 -8.08
C PHE A 54 -13.17 -11.84 -8.45
N HIS A 55 -13.99 -12.77 -8.94
CA HIS A 55 -15.37 -12.48 -9.36
C HIS A 55 -16.29 -12.05 -8.20
N GLU A 56 -15.91 -12.32 -6.94
CA GLU A 56 -16.68 -11.91 -5.75
C GLU A 56 -16.33 -10.48 -5.28
N GLN A 57 -15.31 -9.85 -5.87
CA GLN A 57 -14.96 -8.47 -5.54
C GLN A 57 -16.07 -7.51 -6.00
N TYR A 58 -16.25 -6.43 -5.27
CA TYR A 58 -17.36 -5.49 -5.50
C TYR A 58 -17.31 -4.81 -6.87
N MET A 59 -16.11 -4.55 -7.39
CA MET A 59 -15.90 -3.93 -8.70
C MET A 59 -15.62 -4.97 -9.82
N ALA A 60 -15.91 -6.24 -9.59
CA ALA A 60 -15.82 -7.32 -10.58
C ALA A 60 -17.22 -7.73 -11.09
N ASP A 61 -17.65 -8.99 -10.91
CA ASP A 61 -18.94 -9.48 -11.39
C ASP A 61 -20.16 -8.72 -10.81
N PRO A 62 -20.16 -8.29 -9.52
CA PRO A 62 -21.24 -7.44 -9.02
C PRO A 62 -21.39 -6.13 -9.79
N LEU A 63 -20.29 -5.45 -10.15
CA LEU A 63 -20.33 -4.24 -10.96
C LEU A 63 -20.80 -4.53 -12.39
N LEU A 64 -20.29 -5.59 -13.01
CA LEU A 64 -20.72 -6.00 -14.34
C LEU A 64 -22.24 -6.29 -14.39
N LYS A 65 -22.75 -6.97 -13.36
CA LYS A 65 -24.18 -7.22 -13.24
C LYS A 65 -24.97 -5.93 -13.09
N ALA A 66 -24.56 -5.04 -12.21
CA ALA A 66 -25.26 -3.78 -11.96
C ALA A 66 -25.31 -2.87 -13.22
N VAL A 67 -24.26 -2.87 -14.04
CA VAL A 67 -24.27 -2.16 -15.34
C VAL A 67 -25.25 -2.82 -16.31
N ARG A 68 -25.27 -4.16 -16.42
CA ARG A 68 -26.19 -4.89 -17.31
C ARG A 68 -27.65 -4.73 -16.92
N ASP A 69 -27.92 -4.64 -15.63
CA ASP A 69 -29.27 -4.44 -15.10
C ASP A 69 -29.73 -2.96 -15.20
N GLY A 70 -28.83 -2.05 -15.55
CA GLY A 70 -29.11 -0.62 -15.67
C GLY A 70 -29.09 0.16 -14.35
N ASP A 71 -28.61 -0.47 -13.28
CA ASP A 71 -28.48 0.17 -11.94
C ASP A 71 -27.30 1.15 -11.85
N ILE A 72 -26.31 0.96 -12.71
CA ILE A 72 -25.09 1.77 -12.82
C ILE A 72 -24.85 2.09 -14.29
N GLU A 73 -24.61 3.36 -14.58
CA GLU A 73 -24.28 3.85 -15.91
C GLU A 73 -22.90 3.35 -16.37
N GLU A 74 -22.79 2.77 -17.56
CA GLU A 74 -21.53 2.29 -18.15
C GLU A 74 -20.48 3.40 -18.22
N SER A 75 -20.90 4.64 -18.41
CA SER A 75 -20.02 5.83 -18.43
C SER A 75 -19.18 5.99 -17.16
N MET A 76 -19.65 5.51 -16.00
CA MET A 76 -18.88 5.53 -14.75
C MET A 76 -17.72 4.53 -14.80
N VAL A 77 -17.90 3.39 -15.43
CA VAL A 77 -16.82 2.41 -15.67
C VAL A 77 -15.81 2.97 -16.66
N ASP A 78 -16.29 3.58 -17.73
CA ASP A 78 -15.46 4.23 -18.75
C ASP A 78 -14.55 5.30 -18.17
N GLU A 79 -15.04 6.10 -17.22
CA GLU A 79 -14.23 7.12 -16.56
C GLU A 79 -13.06 6.50 -15.78
N LYS A 80 -13.33 5.43 -15.03
CA LYS A 80 -12.29 4.68 -14.28
C LYS A 80 -11.24 4.11 -15.23
N VAL A 81 -11.69 3.48 -16.32
CA VAL A 81 -10.80 2.95 -17.37
C VAL A 81 -9.96 4.07 -17.99
N ARG A 82 -10.53 5.25 -18.28
CA ARG A 82 -9.78 6.40 -18.81
C ARG A 82 -8.69 6.86 -17.85
N ASN A 83 -8.98 6.90 -16.55
CA ASN A 83 -8.00 7.29 -15.53
C ASN A 83 -6.83 6.29 -15.49
N ILE A 84 -7.13 5.00 -15.53
CA ILE A 84 -6.13 3.92 -15.56
C ILE A 84 -5.27 4.01 -16.82
N LEU A 85 -5.91 4.11 -17.99
CA LEU A 85 -5.19 4.22 -19.27
C LEU A 85 -4.33 5.48 -19.34
N ARG A 86 -4.82 6.61 -18.84
CA ARG A 86 -4.04 7.87 -18.74
C ARG A 86 -2.80 7.69 -17.87
N MET A 87 -2.92 7.03 -16.72
CA MET A 87 -1.79 6.70 -15.87
C MET A 87 -0.78 5.80 -16.59
N MET A 88 -1.25 4.74 -17.26
CA MET A 88 -0.38 3.81 -17.99
C MET A 88 0.35 4.50 -19.14
N LEU A 89 -0.30 5.42 -19.86
CA LEU A 89 0.33 6.24 -20.89
C LEU A 89 1.40 7.19 -20.31
N ARG A 90 1.08 7.91 -19.24
CA ARG A 90 2.04 8.80 -18.55
C ARG A 90 3.27 8.05 -18.04
N LEU A 91 3.07 6.85 -17.55
CA LEU A 91 4.15 5.96 -17.11
C LEU A 91 4.86 5.25 -18.27
N LYS A 92 4.44 5.47 -19.52
CA LYS A 92 5.01 4.81 -20.72
C LYS A 92 4.95 3.27 -20.61
N MET A 93 3.89 2.76 -20.01
CA MET A 93 3.62 1.31 -19.93
C MET A 93 2.95 0.80 -21.20
N ILE A 94 2.19 1.64 -21.86
CA ILE A 94 1.48 1.40 -23.12
C ILE A 94 1.70 2.56 -24.08
N GLY A 95 1.22 2.42 -25.31
CA GLY A 95 1.27 3.45 -26.35
C GLY A 95 2.61 3.51 -27.11
N PRO A 96 2.77 4.50 -28.03
CA PRO A 96 3.92 4.59 -28.91
C PRO A 96 5.24 4.85 -28.18
N GLU A 97 5.17 5.45 -26.98
CA GLU A 97 6.35 5.71 -26.16
C GLU A 97 6.65 4.62 -25.13
N LYS A 98 6.03 3.45 -25.25
CA LYS A 98 6.25 2.33 -24.32
C LYS A 98 7.73 2.06 -24.09
N LYS A 99 8.13 1.99 -22.83
CA LYS A 99 9.50 1.65 -22.41
C LYS A 99 9.56 0.24 -21.88
N ASN A 100 10.50 -0.55 -22.43
CA ASN A 100 10.87 -1.82 -21.82
C ASN A 100 11.72 -1.53 -20.57
N ARG A 101 11.14 -1.74 -19.40
CA ARG A 101 11.83 -1.55 -18.12
C ARG A 101 12.58 -2.84 -17.77
N LYS A 102 13.80 -2.70 -17.33
CA LYS A 102 14.54 -3.80 -16.72
C LYS A 102 14.17 -3.91 -15.25
N THR A 103 14.19 -5.10 -14.71
CA THR A 103 14.11 -5.31 -13.25
C THR A 103 15.31 -4.65 -12.60
N GLY A 104 15.07 -3.92 -11.50
CA GLY A 104 16.14 -3.37 -10.66
C GLY A 104 16.86 -4.47 -9.88
N ALA A 105 18.01 -4.15 -9.33
CA ALA A 105 18.67 -4.97 -8.33
C ALA A 105 17.96 -4.81 -6.99
N TYR A 106 17.91 -5.88 -6.17
CA TYR A 106 17.45 -5.82 -4.78
C TYR A 106 18.49 -6.46 -3.87
N ASN A 107 18.42 -6.13 -2.60
CA ASN A 107 19.30 -6.65 -1.54
C ASN A 107 20.80 -6.53 -1.88
N THR A 108 21.17 -5.40 -2.48
CA THR A 108 22.55 -5.04 -2.71
C THR A 108 23.22 -4.61 -1.39
N GLU A 109 24.54 -4.53 -1.38
CA GLU A 109 25.29 -4.01 -0.22
C GLU A 109 24.85 -2.58 0.14
N GLU A 110 24.58 -1.77 -0.87
CA GLU A 110 24.06 -0.40 -0.67
C GLU A 110 22.69 -0.43 0.01
N HIS A 111 21.78 -1.31 -0.41
CA HIS A 111 20.47 -1.47 0.22
C HIS A 111 20.60 -1.93 1.67
N ARG A 112 21.49 -2.89 1.95
CA ARG A 112 21.74 -3.37 3.32
C ARG A 112 22.29 -2.29 4.23
N ARG A 113 23.19 -1.48 3.71
CA ARG A 113 23.74 -0.33 4.44
C ARG A 113 22.65 0.70 4.74
N ALA A 114 21.85 1.06 3.73
CA ALA A 114 20.74 2.00 3.90
C ALA A 114 19.73 1.52 4.95
N VAL A 115 19.34 0.24 4.92
CA VAL A 115 18.43 -0.34 5.93
C VAL A 115 19.04 -0.29 7.33
N LEU A 116 20.33 -0.61 7.47
CA LEU A 116 21.03 -0.54 8.75
C LEU A 116 21.10 0.89 9.28
N ASP A 117 21.39 1.85 8.43
CA ASP A 117 21.47 3.26 8.81
C ASP A 117 20.10 3.80 9.22
N VAL A 118 19.03 3.47 8.47
CA VAL A 118 17.65 3.80 8.87
C VAL A 118 17.29 3.18 10.23
N ALA A 119 17.65 1.91 10.46
CA ALA A 119 17.40 1.26 11.74
C ALA A 119 18.13 1.96 12.90
N ARG A 120 19.38 2.38 12.70
CA ARG A 120 20.17 3.12 13.71
C ARG A 120 19.56 4.48 14.00
N GLU A 121 19.21 5.25 12.99
CA GLU A 121 18.62 6.58 13.12
C GLU A 121 17.20 6.55 13.70
N SER A 122 16.47 5.42 13.57
CA SER A 122 15.11 5.28 14.10
C SER A 122 15.07 5.02 15.62
N MET A 123 16.20 4.71 16.26
CA MET A 123 16.26 4.45 17.69
C MET A 123 16.25 5.75 18.49
N ILE A 124 15.24 5.93 19.33
CA ILE A 124 15.08 7.12 20.18
C ILE A 124 15.32 6.74 21.63
N LEU A 125 16.35 7.33 22.24
CA LEU A 125 16.67 7.14 23.66
C LEU A 125 15.79 8.06 24.53
N LEU A 126 14.69 7.52 25.07
CA LEU A 126 13.74 8.30 25.88
C LEU A 126 14.27 8.61 27.27
N LYS A 127 15.12 7.75 27.85
CA LYS A 127 15.69 7.92 29.19
C LYS A 127 16.98 7.14 29.32
N ASN A 128 17.99 7.77 29.89
CA ASN A 128 19.24 7.13 30.22
C ASN A 128 19.71 7.63 31.62
N LYS A 129 19.00 7.16 32.65
CA LYS A 129 19.36 7.51 34.04
C LYS A 129 20.65 6.81 34.40
N ASP A 130 21.50 7.51 35.13
CA ASP A 130 22.80 7.04 35.61
C ASP A 130 23.76 6.57 34.46
N HIS A 131 23.55 7.06 33.25
CA HIS A 131 24.36 6.76 32.07
C HIS A 131 24.61 5.25 31.84
N VAL A 132 23.56 4.43 31.99
CA VAL A 132 23.60 2.98 31.75
C VAL A 132 23.97 2.63 30.31
N LEU A 133 23.63 3.49 29.37
CA LEU A 133 24.00 3.36 27.96
C LEU A 133 25.10 4.41 27.59
N PRO A 134 26.05 4.06 26.72
CA PRO A 134 26.26 2.78 26.05
C PRO A 134 26.68 1.67 27.04
N LEU A 135 26.32 0.43 26.71
CA LEU A 135 26.75 -0.72 27.50
C LEU A 135 28.27 -0.87 27.42
N CYS A 136 28.85 -1.34 28.50
CA CYS A 136 30.27 -1.67 28.53
C CYS A 136 30.57 -2.78 27.49
N THR A 137 31.56 -2.53 26.63
CA THR A 137 32.02 -3.48 25.61
C THR A 137 33.24 -4.27 26.04
N GLU A 138 33.75 -4.01 27.26
CA GLU A 138 34.91 -4.70 27.81
C GLU A 138 34.56 -6.15 28.24
N SER A 139 35.59 -7.00 28.28
CA SER A 139 35.43 -8.38 28.73
C SER A 139 34.92 -8.44 30.17
N GLY A 140 33.81 -9.14 30.42
CA GLY A 140 33.23 -9.33 31.74
C GLY A 140 31.86 -8.71 31.96
N CYS A 141 31.36 -7.87 31.06
CA CYS A 141 29.98 -7.43 31.11
C CYS A 141 29.04 -8.57 30.79
N ARG A 142 28.08 -8.82 31.67
CA ARG A 142 26.99 -9.79 31.46
C ARG A 142 25.71 -9.05 31.13
N VAL A 143 25.10 -9.39 30.00
CA VAL A 143 23.82 -8.83 29.56
C VAL A 143 22.78 -9.92 29.56
N ALA A 144 21.66 -9.71 30.23
CA ALA A 144 20.50 -10.58 30.16
C ALA A 144 19.53 -10.03 29.12
N VAL A 145 19.18 -10.84 28.11
CA VAL A 145 18.15 -10.53 27.13
C VAL A 145 16.92 -11.38 27.46
N ILE A 146 15.80 -10.74 27.76
CA ILE A 146 14.59 -11.39 28.29
C ILE A 146 13.41 -11.10 27.38
N GLY A 147 12.63 -12.12 27.09
CA GLY A 147 11.40 -12.03 26.31
C GLY A 147 11.36 -13.04 25.16
N ALA A 148 10.16 -13.25 24.60
CA ALA A 148 9.95 -14.22 23.52
C ALA A 148 10.82 -13.91 22.28
N ASN A 149 11.07 -12.64 22.02
CA ASN A 149 11.88 -12.18 20.87
C ASN A 149 13.38 -12.16 21.13
N ALA A 150 13.85 -12.57 22.32
CA ALA A 150 15.27 -12.54 22.67
C ALA A 150 16.13 -13.44 21.74
N ALA A 151 15.59 -14.53 21.25
CA ALA A 151 16.24 -15.47 20.34
C ALA A 151 15.54 -15.59 18.97
N ALA A 152 14.47 -14.84 18.75
CA ALA A 152 13.74 -14.87 17.49
C ALA A 152 14.29 -13.85 16.51
N ILE A 153 14.40 -14.24 15.24
CA ILE A 153 14.73 -13.33 14.15
C ILE A 153 13.42 -12.74 13.64
N HIS A 154 13.27 -11.43 13.79
CA HIS A 154 12.12 -10.69 13.27
C HIS A 154 12.58 -9.69 12.21
N SER A 155 12.10 -9.87 10.97
CA SER A 155 12.40 -8.97 9.86
C SER A 155 11.23 -8.09 9.46
N ASN A 156 10.00 -8.44 9.86
CA ASN A 156 8.79 -7.73 9.45
C ASN A 156 7.62 -7.97 10.42
N GLY A 157 6.56 -7.16 10.27
CA GLY A 157 5.33 -7.27 11.08
C GLY A 157 4.23 -8.13 10.47
N GLY A 158 4.47 -8.75 9.31
CA GLY A 158 3.46 -9.52 8.58
C GLY A 158 2.69 -8.69 7.54
N GLY A 159 1.65 -9.29 6.95
CA GLY A 159 0.83 -8.69 5.89
C GLY A 159 1.63 -8.47 4.60
N SER A 160 1.35 -7.39 3.88
CA SER A 160 2.06 -7.07 2.62
C SER A 160 3.55 -6.72 2.80
N ALA A 161 3.98 -6.47 4.03
CA ALA A 161 5.40 -6.28 4.38
C ALA A 161 6.14 -7.58 4.68
N GLU A 162 5.46 -8.74 4.63
CA GLU A 162 6.04 -10.05 4.90
C GLU A 162 6.92 -10.52 3.73
N ILE A 163 8.10 -9.95 3.67
CA ILE A 163 9.14 -10.33 2.70
C ILE A 163 10.22 -11.06 3.47
N LYS A 164 10.49 -12.31 3.08
CA LYS A 164 11.54 -13.11 3.71
C LYS A 164 12.90 -12.41 3.57
N ALA A 165 13.54 -12.14 4.69
CA ALA A 165 14.89 -11.61 4.69
C ALA A 165 15.93 -12.71 4.39
N LEU A 166 17.09 -12.34 3.83
CA LEU A 166 18.13 -13.33 3.49
C LEU A 166 18.77 -13.99 4.70
N TYR A 167 18.54 -13.47 5.90
CA TYR A 167 19.11 -13.98 7.16
C TYR A 167 18.08 -14.76 8.01
N GLU A 168 16.92 -15.05 7.45
CA GLU A 168 15.89 -15.93 8.05
C GLU A 168 16.03 -17.38 7.56
#